data_f92f774e26a46b4abc4396d2680d14d0
#
_entry.id   f92f774e26a46b4abc4396d2680d14d0
#
_cell.length_a   1.000
_cell.length_b   1.000
_cell.length_c   1.000
_cell.angle_alpha   90.00
_cell.angle_beta   90.00
_cell.angle_gamma   90.00
#
_symmetry.space_group_name_H-M   'P 1'
#
loop_
_entity.id
_entity.type
_entity.pdbx_description
1 polymer ?
#
loop_
_entity_poly.entity_id
_entity_poly.type
_entity_poly.pdbx_seq_one_letter_code
_entity_poly.pdbx_strand_id
1 'polypeptide(L)'
;MEKQFFYEIEGNAKSQEALLLGETIFHNANGYIGIRGAYEEGYPPEYISIRGQYINGFYDITDMKQAEALCGLIEKKQTMLNIADTQSVEIWLGGEQFSLFYGTAKEVKRSVNLKKGVTLRKIAWVSPEGKEISLQFRRMTSFVKLPLFLQEITLTCHNYEGEVCLISSHFGEAENFCDPSDPRVAGEKTQYLFADTPHCQGDISLILAKTSRSGLSLC
;
A
#
# COMPACT_ATOMS: atom_id res chain seq x y z
N MET A 1 -28.69 11.13 6.62
CA MET A 1 -28.35 9.69 6.54
C MET A 1 -27.08 9.38 5.73
N GLU A 2 -26.60 10.22 4.81
CA GLU A 2 -25.35 9.93 4.05
C GLU A 2 -24.05 10.09 4.85
N LYS A 3 -24.02 10.98 5.84
CA LYS A 3 -22.82 11.22 6.68
C LYS A 3 -22.36 10.00 7.50
N GLN A 4 -23.22 9.04 7.76
CA GLN A 4 -22.94 7.86 8.59
C GLN A 4 -21.93 6.88 7.94
N PHE A 5 -21.78 6.91 6.61
CA PHE A 5 -20.91 6.03 5.85
C PHE A 5 -19.72 6.76 5.19
N PHE A 6 -19.50 8.00 5.57
CA PHE A 6 -18.46 8.84 5.01
C PHE A 6 -17.57 9.39 6.12
N TYR A 7 -16.29 9.19 5.98
CA TYR A 7 -15.28 9.74 6.87
C TYR A 7 -14.24 10.50 6.06
N GLU A 8 -13.86 11.69 6.50
CA GLU A 8 -12.89 12.55 5.84
C GLU A 8 -11.96 13.20 6.86
N ILE A 9 -10.70 13.32 6.50
CA ILE A 9 -9.71 14.14 7.20
C ILE A 9 -9.11 15.14 6.23
N GLU A 10 -8.83 16.33 6.74
CA GLU A 10 -8.13 17.39 6.03
C GLU A 10 -6.76 17.63 6.68
N GLY A 11 -5.81 18.05 5.84
CA GLY A 11 -4.45 18.40 6.27
C GLY A 11 -3.41 17.33 5.92
N ASN A 12 -2.15 17.78 5.92
CA ASN A 12 -0.98 16.98 5.62
C ASN A 12 -0.21 16.67 6.90
N ALA A 13 -0.80 15.81 7.74
CA ALA A 13 -0.11 15.34 8.93
C ALA A 13 1.04 14.40 8.54
N LYS A 14 2.27 14.80 8.89
CA LYS A 14 3.50 14.07 8.57
C LYS A 14 4.10 13.36 9.80
N SER A 15 3.40 13.29 10.93
CA SER A 15 3.90 12.50 12.05
C SER A 15 3.80 11.01 11.74
N GLN A 16 4.72 10.23 12.30
CA GLN A 16 4.75 8.78 12.11
C GLN A 16 3.42 8.12 12.51
N GLU A 17 2.83 8.56 13.63
CA GLU A 17 1.57 8.02 14.13
C GLU A 17 0.40 8.34 13.17
N ALA A 18 0.36 9.56 12.63
CA ALA A 18 -0.69 9.97 11.69
C ALA A 18 -0.60 9.21 10.37
N LEU A 19 0.62 8.91 9.90
CA LEU A 19 0.82 8.10 8.69
C LEU A 19 0.33 6.67 8.89
N LEU A 20 0.75 6.00 9.98
CA LEU A 20 0.32 4.64 10.31
C LEU A 20 -1.19 4.53 10.56
N LEU A 21 -1.77 5.53 11.25
CA LEU A 21 -3.22 5.63 11.43
C LEU A 21 -3.93 5.79 10.09
N GLY A 22 -3.42 6.65 9.21
CA GLY A 22 -3.95 6.87 7.87
C GLY A 22 -3.91 5.59 7.02
N GLU A 23 -2.82 4.82 7.06
CA GLU A 23 -2.74 3.52 6.38
C GLU A 23 -3.81 2.53 6.88
N THR A 24 -4.16 2.60 8.16
CA THR A 24 -5.19 1.76 8.77
C THR A 24 -6.59 2.21 8.38
N ILE A 25 -6.90 3.51 8.49
CA ILE A 25 -8.26 4.03 8.27
C ILE A 25 -8.64 3.95 6.77
N PHE A 26 -7.72 4.30 5.87
CA PHE A 26 -8.00 4.38 4.43
C PHE A 26 -7.63 3.10 3.66
N HIS A 27 -7.75 1.93 4.30
CA HIS A 27 -7.60 0.65 3.63
C HIS A 27 -8.78 0.33 2.71
N ASN A 28 -8.54 -0.53 1.72
CA ASN A 28 -9.60 -1.12 0.89
C ASN A 28 -9.60 -2.63 1.09
N ALA A 29 -10.76 -3.22 1.33
CA ALA A 29 -10.90 -4.67 1.48
C ALA A 29 -12.28 -5.14 1.05
N ASN A 30 -12.38 -6.38 0.56
CA ASN A 30 -13.63 -7.02 0.13
C ASN A 30 -13.82 -8.43 0.72
N GLY A 31 -13.02 -8.81 1.73
CA GLY A 31 -13.02 -10.15 2.33
C GLY A 31 -12.11 -11.15 1.63
N TYR A 32 -11.74 -10.96 0.37
CA TYR A 32 -10.75 -11.75 -0.36
C TYR A 32 -9.38 -11.06 -0.40
N ILE A 33 -9.33 -9.81 -0.85
CA ILE A 33 -8.11 -8.99 -0.86
C ILE A 33 -8.26 -7.83 0.11
N GLY A 34 -7.19 -7.49 0.81
CA GLY A 34 -7.08 -6.33 1.68
C GLY A 34 -5.80 -5.56 1.39
N ILE A 35 -5.93 -4.25 1.21
CA ILE A 35 -4.83 -3.36 0.81
C ILE A 35 -4.79 -2.18 1.79
N ARG A 36 -3.65 -1.97 2.44
CA ARG A 36 -3.48 -0.86 3.38
C ARG A 36 -3.43 0.49 2.66
N GLY A 37 -3.86 1.52 3.38
CA GLY A 37 -4.02 2.87 2.84
C GLY A 37 -2.73 3.69 2.78
N ALA A 38 -1.58 3.12 2.38
CA ALA A 38 -0.34 3.88 2.17
C ALA A 38 -0.47 4.90 1.03
N TYR A 39 0.41 5.90 1.01
CA TYR A 39 0.51 6.83 -0.11
C TYR A 39 1.09 6.10 -1.34
N GLU A 40 0.55 6.39 -2.50
CA GLU A 40 0.98 5.78 -3.76
C GLU A 40 2.45 6.09 -4.07
N GLU A 41 2.87 7.33 -3.84
CA GLU A 41 4.25 7.81 -4.02
C GLU A 41 5.23 7.31 -2.96
N GLY A 42 4.75 6.61 -1.94
CA GLY A 42 5.58 6.13 -0.82
C GLY A 42 5.91 7.21 0.21
N TYR A 43 6.85 6.87 1.09
CA TYR A 43 7.37 7.76 2.14
C TYR A 43 8.90 7.85 2.05
N PRO A 44 9.50 8.96 2.51
CA PRO A 44 10.94 9.03 2.71
C PRO A 44 11.46 7.97 3.69
N PRO A 45 12.73 7.57 3.59
CA PRO A 45 13.30 6.46 4.37
C PRO A 45 13.23 6.62 5.91
N GLU A 46 13.10 7.84 6.40
CA GLU A 46 12.98 8.14 7.83
C GLU A 46 11.60 7.77 8.41
N TYR A 47 10.61 7.48 7.56
CA TYR A 47 9.28 7.09 7.99
C TYR A 47 9.04 5.59 7.83
N ILE A 48 8.46 4.99 8.85
CA ILE A 48 8.04 3.60 8.82
C ILE A 48 6.67 3.50 8.16
N SER A 49 6.51 2.56 7.25
CA SER A 49 5.23 2.18 6.63
C SER A 49 4.90 0.74 6.98
N ILE A 50 3.62 0.48 7.26
CA ILE A 50 3.07 -0.88 7.34
C ILE A 50 2.36 -1.19 6.01
N ARG A 51 2.87 -0.64 4.91
CA ARG A 51 2.37 -0.90 3.57
C ARG A 51 2.22 -2.38 3.34
N GLY A 52 1.05 -2.81 2.92
CA GLY A 52 0.81 -4.22 2.74
C GLY A 52 -0.43 -4.51 1.93
N GLN A 53 -0.39 -5.65 1.27
CA GLN A 53 -1.44 -6.23 0.47
C GLN A 53 -1.55 -7.71 0.82
N TYR A 54 -2.75 -8.16 1.10
CA TYR A 54 -3.00 -9.50 1.66
C TYR A 54 -4.15 -10.19 0.93
N ILE A 55 -4.03 -11.49 0.74
CA ILE A 55 -5.12 -12.34 0.23
C ILE A 55 -5.56 -13.29 1.35
N ASN A 56 -6.86 -13.34 1.58
CA ASN A 56 -7.43 -14.24 2.58
C ASN A 56 -7.12 -15.71 2.23
N GLY A 57 -6.60 -16.44 3.20
CA GLY A 57 -6.17 -17.82 3.02
C GLY A 57 -4.81 -18.02 2.35
N PHE A 58 -4.12 -16.95 1.99
CA PHE A 58 -2.74 -17.01 1.49
C PHE A 58 -1.74 -16.85 2.63
N TYR A 59 -1.06 -17.94 2.98
CA TYR A 59 -0.20 -18.01 4.16
C TYR A 59 1.02 -18.89 3.92
N ASP A 60 2.03 -18.74 4.79
CA ASP A 60 3.08 -19.75 4.94
C ASP A 60 3.15 -20.28 6.38
N ILE A 61 3.87 -21.37 6.55
CA ILE A 61 4.09 -21.99 7.85
C ILE A 61 5.35 -21.39 8.47
N THR A 62 5.19 -20.77 9.62
CA THR A 62 6.28 -20.11 10.34
C THR A 62 6.51 -20.75 11.70
N ASP A 63 7.76 -20.77 12.14
CA ASP A 63 8.13 -21.29 13.45
C ASP A 63 7.76 -20.25 14.53
N MET A 64 7.25 -20.74 15.65
CA MET A 64 7.02 -19.90 16.83
C MET A 64 8.19 -20.04 17.80
N LYS A 65 8.93 -18.94 17.99
CA LYS A 65 9.92 -18.86 19.08
C LYS A 65 9.16 -18.62 20.38
N GLN A 66 9.27 -19.54 21.30
CA GLN A 66 8.74 -19.41 22.66
C GLN A 66 9.90 -19.27 23.64
N ALA A 67 9.71 -18.49 24.72
CA ALA A 67 10.72 -18.27 25.72
C ALA A 67 11.09 -19.58 26.45
N GLU A 68 10.13 -20.51 26.58
CA GLU A 68 10.30 -21.80 27.22
C GLU A 68 9.79 -22.92 26.30
N ALA A 69 10.60 -23.95 26.08
CA ALA A 69 10.22 -25.15 25.34
C ALA A 69 9.43 -26.11 26.25
N LEU A 70 8.15 -25.85 26.45
CA LEU A 70 7.26 -26.72 27.20
C LEU A 70 6.56 -27.72 26.28
N CYS A 71 6.40 -28.94 26.76
CA CYS A 71 5.65 -29.98 26.05
C CYS A 71 4.19 -29.53 25.82
N GLY A 72 3.70 -29.65 24.57
CA GLY A 72 2.35 -29.29 24.21
C GLY A 72 2.17 -27.82 23.73
N LEU A 73 3.21 -27.00 23.71
CA LEU A 73 3.15 -25.69 23.09
C LEU A 73 3.24 -25.80 21.56
N ILE A 74 2.60 -24.81 20.90
CA ILE A 74 2.56 -24.74 19.44
C ILE A 74 3.95 -24.33 18.92
N GLU A 75 4.57 -25.17 18.10
CA GLU A 75 5.87 -24.91 17.49
C GLU A 75 5.75 -24.18 16.14
N LYS A 76 4.62 -24.26 15.49
CA LYS A 76 4.37 -23.68 14.16
C LYS A 76 3.03 -22.97 14.11
N LYS A 77 2.98 -21.89 13.35
CA LYS A 77 1.74 -21.14 13.06
C LYS A 77 1.59 -20.89 11.57
N GLN A 78 0.37 -20.63 11.14
CA GLN A 78 0.09 -20.05 9.83
C GLN A 78 0.25 -18.52 9.93
N THR A 79 1.07 -17.94 9.07
CA THR A 79 1.26 -16.50 8.99
C THR A 79 0.77 -16.02 7.63
N MET A 80 -0.22 -15.12 7.64
CA MET A 80 -0.70 -14.45 6.42
C MET A 80 0.43 -13.61 5.84
N LEU A 81 0.68 -13.76 4.54
CA LEU A 81 1.81 -13.12 3.89
C LEU A 81 1.40 -11.81 3.23
N ASN A 82 2.27 -10.81 3.36
CA ASN A 82 2.25 -9.66 2.48
C ASN A 82 2.63 -10.12 1.07
N ILE A 83 1.85 -9.71 0.08
CA ILE A 83 2.05 -10.06 -1.33
C ILE A 83 2.64 -8.89 -2.12
N ALA A 84 2.91 -9.11 -3.40
CA ALA A 84 3.46 -8.09 -4.30
C ALA A 84 2.71 -6.76 -4.18
N ASP A 85 3.46 -5.68 -4.02
CA ASP A 85 2.88 -4.33 -3.97
C ASP A 85 2.43 -3.89 -5.37
N THR A 86 1.16 -3.59 -5.50
CA THR A 86 0.54 -3.08 -6.73
C THR A 86 0.01 -1.65 -6.57
N GLN A 87 0.35 -0.97 -5.47
CA GLN A 87 -0.13 0.38 -5.16
C GLN A 87 0.85 1.48 -5.61
N SER A 88 2.14 1.14 -5.77
CA SER A 88 3.20 2.12 -6.01
C SER A 88 3.05 2.82 -7.35
N VAL A 89 2.96 4.14 -7.29
CA VAL A 89 2.99 5.00 -8.48
C VAL A 89 3.82 6.23 -8.20
N GLU A 90 4.88 6.39 -8.99
CA GLU A 90 5.64 7.63 -9.03
C GLU A 90 5.08 8.56 -10.10
N ILE A 91 5.07 9.86 -9.82
CA ILE A 91 4.62 10.90 -10.73
C ILE A 91 5.74 11.91 -10.89
N TRP A 92 6.19 12.11 -12.12
CA TRP A 92 7.29 12.99 -12.48
C TRP A 92 6.81 14.11 -13.40
N LEU A 93 7.27 15.34 -13.16
CA LEU A 93 6.92 16.55 -13.88
C LEU A 93 8.22 17.20 -14.38
N GLY A 94 8.69 16.76 -15.56
CA GLY A 94 9.92 17.29 -16.14
C GLY A 94 11.14 17.18 -15.23
N GLY A 95 11.32 16.01 -14.58
CA GLY A 95 12.47 15.74 -13.72
C GLY A 95 12.23 15.99 -12.22
N GLU A 96 11.12 16.59 -11.81
CA GLU A 96 10.72 16.70 -10.40
C GLU A 96 9.69 15.61 -10.02
N GLN A 97 10.01 14.85 -8.99
CA GLN A 97 9.11 13.84 -8.47
C GLN A 97 8.09 14.44 -7.50
N PHE A 98 6.82 14.11 -7.70
CA PHE A 98 5.78 14.43 -6.74
C PHE A 98 5.98 13.67 -5.44
N SER A 99 5.93 14.39 -4.32
CA SER A 99 5.85 13.81 -2.98
C SER A 99 5.20 14.81 -2.03
N LEU A 100 4.36 14.33 -1.12
CA LEU A 100 3.81 15.18 -0.05
C LEU A 100 4.88 15.63 0.96
N PHE A 101 6.06 15.03 0.95
CA PHE A 101 7.17 15.38 1.84
C PHE A 101 8.08 16.46 1.26
N TYR A 102 8.06 16.65 -0.06
CA TYR A 102 8.81 17.68 -0.79
C TYR A 102 7.84 18.64 -1.47
N GLY A 103 8.25 19.87 -1.66
CA GLY A 103 7.38 20.93 -2.15
C GLY A 103 6.34 21.38 -1.10
N THR A 104 5.29 22.03 -1.56
CA THR A 104 4.24 22.61 -0.71
C THR A 104 2.88 22.03 -1.03
N ALA A 105 2.29 21.31 -0.10
CA ALA A 105 0.89 20.87 -0.20
C ALA A 105 -0.03 22.02 0.25
N LYS A 106 -0.75 22.62 -0.69
CA LYS A 106 -1.76 23.68 -0.42
C LYS A 106 -3.02 23.09 0.20
N GLU A 107 -3.40 21.89 -0.27
CA GLU A 107 -4.57 21.17 0.21
C GLU A 107 -4.29 19.66 0.18
N VAL A 108 -4.68 18.97 1.22
CA VAL A 108 -4.70 17.50 1.26
C VAL A 108 -5.98 17.05 1.94
N LYS A 109 -6.76 16.24 1.24
CA LYS A 109 -7.96 15.60 1.78
C LYS A 109 -7.93 14.11 1.52
N ARG A 110 -8.26 13.35 2.54
CA ARG A 110 -8.46 11.90 2.43
C ARG A 110 -9.84 11.53 2.93
N SER A 111 -10.55 10.73 2.17
CA SER A 111 -11.88 10.28 2.55
C SER A 111 -12.12 8.82 2.22
N VAL A 112 -13.01 8.20 2.97
CA VAL A 112 -13.54 6.87 2.70
C VAL A 112 -15.06 6.93 2.66
N ASN A 113 -15.63 6.34 1.62
CA ASN A 113 -17.06 6.12 1.49
C ASN A 113 -17.35 4.63 1.65
N LEU A 114 -17.78 4.23 2.84
CA LEU A 114 -18.03 2.83 3.20
C LEU A 114 -19.18 2.22 2.39
N LYS A 115 -20.18 3.04 2.00
CA LYS A 115 -21.30 2.57 1.19
C LYS A 115 -20.87 2.18 -0.23
N LYS A 116 -19.88 2.88 -0.77
CA LYS A 116 -19.34 2.63 -2.13
C LYS A 116 -18.09 1.76 -2.12
N GLY A 117 -17.48 1.52 -0.97
CA GLY A 117 -16.19 0.83 -0.84
C GLY A 117 -15.03 1.58 -1.51
N VAL A 118 -15.07 2.92 -1.52
CA VAL A 118 -14.11 3.76 -2.24
C VAL A 118 -13.35 4.63 -1.27
N THR A 119 -12.03 4.66 -1.40
CA THR A 119 -11.17 5.67 -0.79
C THR A 119 -10.74 6.71 -1.82
N LEU A 120 -10.60 7.94 -1.37
CA LEU A 120 -10.24 9.09 -2.20
C LEU A 120 -9.20 9.93 -1.48
N ARG A 121 -8.12 10.29 -2.19
CA ARG A 121 -7.12 11.28 -1.74
C ARG A 121 -7.04 12.39 -2.78
N LYS A 122 -7.26 13.64 -2.35
CA LYS A 122 -7.16 14.84 -3.17
C LYS A 122 -6.03 15.71 -2.66
N ILE A 123 -5.26 16.26 -3.57
CA ILE A 123 -4.07 17.05 -3.26
C ILE A 123 -4.00 18.22 -4.22
N ALA A 124 -3.75 19.43 -3.67
CA ALA A 124 -3.23 20.55 -4.42
C ALA A 124 -1.79 20.78 -3.97
N TRP A 125 -0.84 20.71 -4.90
CA TRP A 125 0.59 20.70 -4.60
C TRP A 125 1.37 21.64 -5.52
N VAL A 126 2.42 22.24 -4.95
CA VAL A 126 3.39 23.07 -5.66
C VAL A 126 4.76 22.44 -5.50
N SER A 127 5.43 22.17 -6.61
CA SER A 127 6.78 21.62 -6.61
C SER A 127 7.79 22.63 -6.08
N PRO A 128 9.01 22.20 -5.70
CA PRO A 128 10.10 23.10 -5.35
C PRO A 128 10.41 24.15 -6.42
N GLU A 129 10.26 23.82 -7.71
CA GLU A 129 10.45 24.75 -8.83
C GLU A 129 9.20 25.56 -9.18
N GLY A 130 8.12 25.42 -8.41
CA GLY A 130 6.90 26.22 -8.57
C GLY A 130 5.87 25.65 -9.55
N LYS A 131 5.98 24.39 -9.98
CA LYS A 131 4.97 23.73 -10.80
C LYS A 131 3.74 23.42 -9.95
N GLU A 132 2.57 23.89 -10.36
CA GLU A 132 1.30 23.70 -9.63
C GLU A 132 0.47 22.61 -10.27
N ILE A 133 0.08 21.60 -9.46
CA ILE A 133 -0.78 20.50 -9.90
C ILE A 133 -1.87 20.19 -8.89
N SER A 134 -2.94 19.59 -9.39
CA SER A 134 -3.93 18.89 -8.58
C SER A 134 -3.91 17.40 -8.89
N LEU A 135 -3.92 16.58 -7.86
CA LEU A 135 -3.95 15.12 -7.94
C LEU A 135 -5.18 14.57 -7.24
N GLN A 136 -5.74 13.53 -7.81
CA GLN A 136 -6.77 12.72 -7.20
C GLN A 136 -6.45 11.24 -7.39
N PHE A 137 -6.31 10.52 -6.27
CA PHE A 137 -6.19 9.07 -6.23
C PHE A 137 -7.49 8.48 -5.71
N ARG A 138 -8.10 7.60 -6.51
CA ARG A 138 -9.30 6.87 -6.13
C ARG A 138 -9.00 5.39 -6.17
N ARG A 139 -9.33 4.68 -5.08
CA ARG A 139 -9.09 3.24 -4.97
C ARG A 139 -10.31 2.48 -4.52
N MET A 140 -10.44 1.26 -5.01
CA MET A 140 -11.46 0.31 -4.56
C MET A 140 -11.04 -1.13 -4.82
N THR A 141 -11.55 -2.04 -3.99
CA THR A 141 -11.55 -3.49 -4.25
C THR A 141 -12.94 -3.91 -4.72
N SER A 142 -13.00 -4.76 -5.75
CA SER A 142 -14.27 -5.18 -6.33
C SER A 142 -14.99 -6.19 -5.46
N PHE A 143 -16.29 -6.00 -5.21
CA PHE A 143 -17.15 -6.97 -4.56
C PHE A 143 -17.78 -7.98 -5.54
N VAL A 144 -17.59 -7.80 -6.83
CA VAL A 144 -18.08 -8.71 -7.88
C VAL A 144 -16.96 -9.60 -8.40
N LYS A 145 -15.78 -9.03 -8.66
CA LYS A 145 -14.56 -9.77 -9.04
C LYS A 145 -13.57 -9.65 -7.91
N LEU A 146 -13.64 -10.54 -6.95
CA LEU A 146 -12.91 -10.43 -5.66
C LEU A 146 -11.39 -10.22 -5.79
N PRO A 147 -10.66 -10.80 -6.77
CA PRO A 147 -9.24 -10.54 -6.94
C PRO A 147 -8.90 -9.15 -7.53
N LEU A 148 -9.92 -8.38 -7.94
CA LEU A 148 -9.68 -7.11 -8.65
C LEU A 148 -9.54 -5.94 -7.68
N PHE A 149 -8.38 -5.30 -7.72
CA PHE A 149 -8.10 -3.98 -7.15
C PHE A 149 -8.03 -2.94 -8.27
N LEU A 150 -8.61 -1.79 -8.05
CA LEU A 150 -8.68 -0.67 -9.00
C LEU A 150 -8.07 0.58 -8.37
N GLN A 151 -7.21 1.23 -9.13
CA GLN A 151 -6.62 2.52 -8.80
C GLN A 151 -6.79 3.47 -9.99
N GLU A 152 -7.41 4.62 -9.74
CA GLU A 152 -7.61 5.68 -10.73
C GLU A 152 -6.84 6.91 -10.26
N ILE A 153 -6.05 7.49 -11.15
CA ILE A 153 -5.27 8.69 -10.91
C ILE A 153 -5.71 9.76 -11.89
N THR A 154 -6.13 10.90 -11.36
CA THR A 154 -6.41 12.11 -12.15
C THR A 154 -5.38 13.16 -11.79
N LEU A 155 -4.67 13.67 -12.80
CA LEU A 155 -3.70 14.75 -12.66
C LEU A 155 -4.13 15.94 -13.50
N THR A 156 -4.08 17.13 -12.93
CA THR A 156 -4.32 18.40 -13.62
C THR A 156 -3.14 19.33 -13.37
N CYS A 157 -2.48 19.76 -14.44
CA CYS A 157 -1.45 20.80 -14.40
C CYS A 157 -2.10 22.16 -14.50
N HIS A 158 -1.69 23.12 -13.65
CA HIS A 158 -2.25 24.48 -13.64
C HIS A 158 -1.34 25.51 -14.33
N ASN A 159 -0.02 25.35 -14.19
CA ASN A 159 0.97 26.28 -14.74
C ASN A 159 2.18 25.56 -15.37
N TYR A 160 2.06 24.28 -15.66
CA TYR A 160 3.11 23.46 -16.23
C TYR A 160 2.68 22.89 -17.58
N GLU A 161 3.49 23.14 -18.60
CA GLU A 161 3.37 22.57 -19.94
C GLU A 161 4.65 21.79 -20.21
N GLY A 162 4.56 20.46 -20.21
CA GLY A 162 5.71 19.58 -20.40
C GLY A 162 5.37 18.13 -20.19
N GLU A 163 6.39 17.30 -20.17
CA GLU A 163 6.25 15.87 -19.98
C GLU A 163 5.80 15.53 -18.56
N VAL A 164 4.78 14.68 -18.46
CA VAL A 164 4.34 14.05 -17.22
C VAL A 164 4.55 12.55 -17.36
N CYS A 165 5.36 11.96 -16.48
CA CYS A 165 5.62 10.54 -16.45
C CYS A 165 4.97 9.91 -15.22
N LEU A 166 4.17 8.85 -15.42
CA LEU A 166 3.63 8.01 -14.36
C LEU A 166 4.31 6.65 -14.43
N ILE A 167 4.96 6.24 -13.34
CA ILE A 167 5.64 4.96 -13.24
C ILE A 167 4.89 4.10 -12.22
N SER A 168 4.15 3.12 -12.69
CA SER A 168 3.55 2.10 -11.84
C SER A 168 4.56 0.99 -11.62
N SER A 169 4.90 0.73 -10.36
CA SER A 169 5.89 -0.27 -9.99
C SER A 169 5.23 -1.40 -9.21
N HIS A 170 5.60 -2.63 -9.58
CA HIS A 170 5.17 -3.83 -8.85
C HIS A 170 6.40 -4.49 -8.22
N PHE A 171 6.41 -4.58 -6.90
CA PHE A 171 7.50 -5.21 -6.16
C PHE A 171 7.08 -6.62 -5.74
N GLY A 172 7.70 -7.63 -6.36
CA GLY A 172 7.34 -9.03 -6.12
C GLY A 172 7.88 -9.59 -4.80
N GLU A 173 8.99 -9.04 -4.31
CA GLU A 173 9.59 -9.44 -3.04
C GLU A 173 8.98 -8.63 -1.90
N ALA A 174 7.88 -9.11 -1.36
CA ALA A 174 7.21 -8.48 -0.24
C ALA A 174 7.58 -9.18 1.08
N GLU A 175 7.89 -8.38 2.08
CA GLU A 175 8.15 -8.83 3.45
C GLU A 175 6.96 -8.47 4.34
N ASN A 176 6.71 -9.29 5.35
CA ASN A 176 5.79 -8.92 6.40
C ASN A 176 6.39 -7.82 7.28
N PHE A 177 5.54 -6.94 7.77
CA PHE A 177 5.97 -5.97 8.79
C PHE A 177 6.55 -6.70 10.00
N CYS A 178 7.67 -6.23 10.50
CA CYS A 178 8.29 -6.70 11.72
C CYS A 178 8.55 -5.54 12.68
N ASP A 179 8.40 -5.80 13.97
CA ASP A 179 8.70 -4.85 15.04
C ASP A 179 9.38 -5.59 16.20
N PRO A 180 10.69 -5.42 16.38
CA PRO A 180 11.42 -6.06 17.47
C PRO A 180 10.96 -5.62 18.87
N SER A 181 10.29 -4.48 18.97
CA SER A 181 9.78 -3.94 20.24
C SER A 181 8.41 -4.49 20.64
N ASP A 182 7.64 -5.04 19.68
CA ASP A 182 6.31 -5.61 19.93
C ASP A 182 6.37 -7.15 19.91
N PRO A 183 6.22 -7.83 21.05
CA PRO A 183 6.27 -9.30 21.12
C PRO A 183 5.15 -10.01 20.35
N ARG A 184 4.11 -9.27 19.91
CA ARG A 184 3.00 -9.82 19.11
C ARG A 184 3.34 -9.87 17.63
N VAL A 185 4.35 -9.13 17.20
CA VAL A 185 4.81 -9.04 15.81
C VAL A 185 6.12 -9.83 15.66
N ALA A 186 6.42 -10.26 14.44
CA ALA A 186 7.72 -10.89 14.18
C ALA A 186 8.86 -9.91 14.49
N GLY A 187 9.85 -10.35 15.27
CA GLY A 187 10.99 -9.52 15.64
C GLY A 187 12.07 -9.42 14.56
N GLU A 188 12.02 -10.28 13.54
CA GLU A 188 12.98 -10.32 12.46
C GLU A 188 12.26 -10.38 11.12
N LYS A 189 12.82 -9.69 10.13
CA LYS A 189 12.38 -9.82 8.75
C LYS A 189 12.70 -11.20 8.23
N THR A 190 11.71 -11.87 7.66
CA THR A 190 11.88 -13.18 7.04
C THR A 190 11.13 -13.16 5.72
N GLN A 191 11.82 -13.56 4.66
CA GLN A 191 11.22 -13.74 3.35
C GLN A 191 10.53 -15.11 3.29
N TYR A 192 9.21 -15.10 3.12
CA TYR A 192 8.39 -16.30 2.96
C TYR A 192 7.83 -16.46 1.56
N LEU A 193 7.85 -15.39 0.77
CA LEU A 193 7.34 -15.33 -0.58
C LEU A 193 8.51 -15.08 -1.55
N PHE A 194 8.64 -15.94 -2.55
CA PHE A 194 9.69 -15.87 -3.56
C PHE A 194 9.06 -15.63 -4.92
N ALA A 195 9.40 -14.49 -5.53
CA ALA A 195 8.93 -14.11 -6.84
C ALA A 195 9.86 -14.67 -7.93
N ASP A 196 9.24 -15.16 -9.01
CA ASP A 196 9.95 -15.45 -10.26
C ASP A 196 10.27 -14.15 -10.99
N THR A 197 11.06 -14.24 -12.06
CA THR A 197 11.36 -13.09 -12.93
C THR A 197 10.07 -12.46 -13.46
N PRO A 198 9.85 -11.15 -13.25
CA PRO A 198 8.66 -10.48 -13.75
C PRO A 198 8.60 -10.51 -15.28
N HIS A 199 7.42 -10.71 -15.81
CA HIS A 199 7.13 -10.64 -17.25
C HIS A 199 6.33 -9.39 -17.56
N CYS A 200 6.81 -8.58 -18.51
CA CYS A 200 6.13 -7.38 -18.97
C CYS A 200 5.85 -7.47 -20.45
N GLN A 201 4.60 -7.21 -20.87
CA GLN A 201 4.20 -7.16 -22.26
C GLN A 201 3.18 -6.02 -22.47
N GLY A 202 3.60 -4.95 -23.14
CA GLY A 202 2.77 -3.75 -23.29
C GLY A 202 2.40 -3.18 -21.93
N ASP A 203 1.10 -3.03 -21.68
CA ASP A 203 0.55 -2.48 -20.44
C ASP A 203 0.30 -3.54 -19.35
N ILE A 204 0.77 -4.77 -19.55
CA ILE A 204 0.57 -5.87 -18.64
C ILE A 204 1.90 -6.25 -18.01
N SER A 205 1.94 -6.27 -16.67
CA SER A 205 3.02 -6.89 -15.91
C SER A 205 2.50 -8.07 -15.10
N LEU A 206 3.27 -9.14 -15.05
CA LEU A 206 2.94 -10.39 -14.38
C LEU A 206 4.05 -10.74 -13.40
N ILE A 207 3.68 -11.03 -12.17
CA ILE A 207 4.57 -11.57 -11.14
C ILE A 207 4.00 -12.89 -10.67
N LEU A 208 4.81 -13.94 -10.78
CA LEU A 208 4.52 -15.24 -10.17
C LEU A 208 5.32 -15.36 -8.90
N ALA A 209 4.67 -15.79 -7.83
CA ALA A 209 5.35 -15.98 -6.55
C ALA A 209 4.89 -17.26 -5.86
N LYS A 210 5.80 -17.88 -5.08
CA LYS A 210 5.54 -19.11 -4.32
C LYS A 210 5.95 -18.95 -2.88
N THR A 211 5.20 -19.59 -2.00
CA THR A 211 5.55 -19.70 -0.58
C THR A 211 6.62 -20.76 -0.36
N SER A 212 7.40 -20.62 0.72
CA SER A 212 8.51 -21.53 1.00
C SER A 212 8.07 -22.89 1.55
N ARG A 213 7.03 -22.95 2.36
CA ARG A 213 6.63 -24.17 3.08
C ARG A 213 5.21 -24.62 2.84
N SER A 214 4.25 -23.72 2.65
CA SER A 214 2.84 -24.08 2.43
C SER A 214 2.54 -24.58 1.02
N GLY A 215 3.44 -24.32 0.04
CA GLY A 215 3.27 -24.73 -1.35
C GLY A 215 2.22 -23.91 -2.13
N LEU A 216 1.76 -22.79 -1.58
CA LEU A 216 0.82 -21.91 -2.26
C LEU A 216 1.54 -21.08 -3.32
N SER A 217 0.83 -20.75 -4.39
CA SER A 217 1.33 -19.89 -5.48
C SER A 217 0.38 -18.73 -5.71
N LEU A 218 0.95 -17.61 -6.13
CA LEU A 218 0.26 -16.37 -6.46
C LEU A 218 0.67 -15.92 -7.87
N CYS A 219 -0.30 -15.40 -8.61
CA CYS A 219 -0.11 -14.75 -9.91
C CYS A 219 -0.87 -13.42 -9.90
#